data_ffd6deda01205236ed85bc6edbe24d11
#
_entry.id   ffd6deda01205236ed85bc6edbe24d11
#
_cell.length_a   1.000
_cell.length_b   1.000
_cell.length_c   1.000
_cell.angle_alpha   90.00
_cell.angle_beta   90.00
_cell.angle_gamma   90.00
#
_symmetry.space_group_name_H-M   'P 1'
#
loop_
_entity.id
_entity.type
_entity.pdbx_description
1 polymer ?
#
loop_
_entity_poly.entity_id
_entity_poly.type
_entity_poly.pdbx_seq_one_letter_code
_entity_poly.pdbx_strand_id
1 'polypeptide(L)'
;VGIDENSIPCETIALDNNIFDFRKAKKLKDFFTASDIQKTIANDGIDHPFIFNEKIGKLEIENLESGIKMFVETDNPAVVIYTGNYLQDIGFKKHSAICFETQEVPNLYLNPNFIDENKAYERYTKFIFN
;
A
#
# COMPACT_ATOMS: atom_id res chain seq x y z
N VAL A 1 6.60 4.87 -0.86
CA VAL A 1 7.95 4.70 -0.29
C VAL A 1 8.59 3.49 -0.94
N GLY A 2 9.85 3.60 -1.34
CA GLY A 2 10.64 2.48 -1.86
C GLY A 2 11.08 1.54 -0.75
N ILE A 3 11.40 0.31 -1.14
CA ILE A 3 11.94 -0.73 -0.24
C ILE A 3 13.33 -1.17 -0.72
N ASP A 4 14.15 -1.59 0.23
CA ASP A 4 15.45 -2.22 -0.07
C ASP A 4 15.29 -3.72 -0.37
N GLU A 5 16.40 -4.40 -0.63
CA GLU A 5 16.46 -5.84 -0.93
C GLU A 5 15.93 -6.76 0.19
N ASN A 6 15.79 -6.24 1.39
CA ASN A 6 15.22 -6.93 2.55
C ASN A 6 13.74 -6.56 2.79
N SER A 7 13.11 -5.87 1.82
CA SER A 7 11.74 -5.33 1.91
C SER A 7 11.56 -4.27 3.01
N ILE A 8 12.65 -3.59 3.41
CA ILE A 8 12.60 -2.54 4.41
C ILE A 8 12.38 -1.20 3.72
N PRO A 9 11.37 -0.41 4.12
CA PRO A 9 11.16 0.93 3.58
C PRO A 9 12.39 1.82 3.78
N CYS A 10 12.88 2.45 2.72
CA CYS A 10 14.16 3.16 2.76
C CYS A 10 14.10 4.61 2.25
N GLU A 11 13.34 4.90 1.22
CA GLU A 11 13.31 6.22 0.60
C GLU A 11 11.94 6.60 0.05
N THR A 12 11.69 7.89 -0.13
CA THR A 12 10.49 8.37 -0.82
C THR A 12 10.73 8.37 -2.32
N ILE A 13 9.86 7.71 -3.09
CA ILE A 13 9.94 7.64 -4.54
C ILE A 13 8.95 8.62 -5.15
N ALA A 14 9.40 9.40 -6.15
CA ALA A 14 8.51 10.23 -6.95
C ALA A 14 7.57 9.34 -7.80
N LEU A 15 6.29 9.70 -7.82
CA LEU A 15 5.26 8.91 -8.52
C LEU A 15 5.05 9.33 -9.98
N ASP A 16 5.56 10.47 -10.40
CA ASP A 16 5.34 10.98 -11.76
C ASP A 16 5.94 10.03 -12.81
N ASN A 17 5.09 9.52 -13.71
CA ASN A 17 5.42 8.49 -14.69
C ASN A 17 5.88 7.14 -14.10
N ASN A 18 5.55 6.86 -12.84
CA ASN A 18 5.91 5.63 -12.15
C ASN A 18 4.77 4.61 -12.20
N ILE A 19 5.08 3.31 -12.26
CA ILE A 19 4.07 2.25 -12.25
C ILE A 19 3.27 2.21 -10.94
N PHE A 20 3.85 2.71 -9.84
CA PHE A 20 3.20 2.83 -8.53
C PHE A 20 2.31 4.08 -8.39
N ASP A 21 2.14 4.88 -9.46
CA ASP A 21 1.21 6.00 -9.42
C ASP A 21 -0.24 5.52 -9.54
N PHE A 22 -0.92 5.42 -8.40
CA PHE A 22 -2.34 5.08 -8.27
C PHE A 22 -3.22 6.29 -7.96
N ARG A 23 -2.71 7.52 -8.12
CA ARG A 23 -3.51 8.76 -7.95
C ARG A 23 -4.67 8.86 -8.94
N LYS A 24 -4.56 8.12 -10.05
CA LYS A 24 -5.67 7.89 -11.00
C LYS A 24 -5.95 6.40 -11.08
N ALA A 25 -7.23 6.06 -11.21
CA ALA A 25 -7.65 4.67 -11.35
C ALA A 25 -6.97 4.00 -12.55
N LYS A 26 -6.39 2.83 -12.32
CA LYS A 26 -5.81 1.98 -13.36
C LYS A 26 -6.00 0.50 -13.01
N LYS A 27 -5.93 -0.35 -14.02
CA LYS A 27 -6.03 -1.80 -13.80
C LYS A 27 -4.75 -2.34 -13.17
N LEU A 28 -4.87 -3.15 -12.13
CA LEU A 28 -3.72 -3.86 -11.54
C LEU A 28 -3.01 -4.76 -12.56
N LYS A 29 -3.74 -5.27 -13.56
CA LYS A 29 -3.13 -6.02 -14.68
C LYS A 29 -2.01 -5.23 -15.36
N ASP A 30 -2.21 -3.93 -15.57
CA ASP A 30 -1.21 -3.09 -16.24
C ASP A 30 0.04 -2.91 -15.38
N PHE A 31 -0.14 -2.80 -14.04
CA PHE A 31 0.96 -2.82 -13.10
C PHE A 31 1.74 -4.15 -13.17
N PHE A 32 1.06 -5.29 -13.13
CA PHE A 32 1.72 -6.60 -13.14
C PHE A 32 2.49 -6.89 -14.43
N THR A 33 2.10 -6.31 -15.57
CA THR A 33 2.80 -6.48 -16.86
C THR A 33 3.96 -5.51 -17.06
N ALA A 34 4.02 -4.43 -16.30
CA ALA A 34 5.11 -3.46 -16.37
C ALA A 34 6.40 -3.99 -15.70
N SER A 35 7.54 -3.46 -16.12
CA SER A 35 8.84 -3.75 -15.50
C SER A 35 9.26 -2.60 -14.59
N ASP A 36 9.66 -2.93 -13.36
CA ASP A 36 10.18 -1.95 -12.41
C ASP A 36 11.02 -2.67 -11.35
N ILE A 37 12.10 -2.04 -10.89
CA ILE A 37 13.00 -2.64 -9.90
C ILE A 37 12.31 -2.84 -8.55
N GLN A 38 11.49 -1.90 -8.11
CA GLN A 38 10.78 -1.98 -6.84
C GLN A 38 9.74 -3.10 -6.86
N LYS A 39 9.08 -3.32 -8.02
CA LYS A 39 8.19 -4.47 -8.21
C LYS A 39 8.96 -5.79 -8.11
N THR A 40 10.15 -5.87 -8.71
CA THR A 40 11.00 -7.07 -8.66
C THR A 40 11.47 -7.38 -7.25
N ILE A 41 11.91 -6.37 -6.49
CA ILE A 41 12.30 -6.51 -5.08
C ILE A 41 11.13 -7.05 -4.25
N ALA A 42 9.91 -6.59 -4.51
CA ALA A 42 8.69 -7.08 -3.87
C ALA A 42 8.16 -8.41 -4.45
N ASN A 43 9.03 -9.25 -5.03
CA ASN A 43 8.65 -10.52 -5.64
C ASN A 43 7.52 -10.36 -6.67
N ASP A 44 7.72 -9.49 -7.65
CA ASP A 44 6.82 -9.16 -8.77
C ASP A 44 5.46 -8.55 -8.38
N GLY A 45 5.35 -7.96 -7.22
CA GLY A 45 4.11 -7.36 -6.73
C GLY A 45 4.29 -6.00 -6.07
N ILE A 46 3.28 -5.62 -5.31
CA ILE A 46 3.34 -4.48 -4.39
C ILE A 46 3.54 -5.03 -2.98
N ASP A 47 4.43 -4.42 -2.24
CA ASP A 47 4.63 -4.57 -0.79
C ASP A 47 5.25 -3.26 -0.27
N HIS A 48 4.50 -2.16 -0.47
CA HIS A 48 5.04 -0.83 -0.34
C HIS A 48 4.13 0.07 0.49
N PRO A 49 4.70 0.96 1.31
CA PRO A 49 3.97 2.04 1.94
C PRO A 49 3.65 3.16 0.94
N PHE A 50 2.42 3.63 0.97
CA PHE A 50 1.95 4.82 0.27
C PHE A 50 1.56 5.88 1.28
N ILE A 51 2.15 7.06 1.19
CA ILE A 51 1.86 8.18 2.06
C ILE A 51 0.71 8.99 1.46
N PHE A 52 -0.31 9.27 2.24
CA PHE A 52 -1.40 10.13 1.81
C PHE A 52 -0.96 11.60 1.81
N ASN A 53 -1.38 12.34 0.80
CA ASN A 53 -1.13 13.80 0.73
C ASN A 53 -2.14 14.59 1.57
N GLU A 54 -3.28 13.98 1.88
CA GLU A 54 -4.38 14.60 2.62
C GLU A 54 -4.41 14.09 4.06
N LYS A 55 -4.95 14.91 4.97
CA LYS A 55 -5.13 14.54 6.38
C LYS A 55 -6.01 13.29 6.56
N ILE A 56 -7.00 13.12 5.69
CA ILE A 56 -7.84 11.93 5.61
C ILE A 56 -7.47 11.19 4.33
N GLY A 57 -6.82 10.05 4.50
CA GLY A 57 -6.45 9.16 3.42
C GLY A 57 -7.67 8.45 2.84
N LYS A 58 -7.73 8.35 1.52
CA LYS A 58 -8.78 7.64 0.80
C LYS A 58 -8.20 6.78 -0.30
N LEU A 59 -8.73 5.57 -0.43
CA LEU A 59 -8.44 4.69 -1.56
C LEU A 59 -9.69 3.92 -1.97
N GLU A 60 -9.70 3.49 -3.21
CA GLU A 60 -10.78 2.69 -3.79
C GLU A 60 -10.18 1.54 -4.60
N ILE A 61 -10.83 0.38 -4.51
CA ILE A 61 -10.57 -0.76 -5.40
C ILE A 61 -11.90 -1.36 -5.85
N GLU A 62 -11.93 -1.82 -7.10
CA GLU A 62 -13.08 -2.49 -7.69
C GLU A 62 -12.66 -3.80 -8.34
N ASN A 63 -13.42 -4.85 -8.10
CA ASN A 63 -13.36 -6.08 -8.87
C ASN A 63 -14.41 -6.01 -9.98
N LEU A 64 -13.95 -5.87 -11.23
CA LEU A 64 -14.82 -5.68 -12.39
C LEU A 64 -15.67 -6.91 -12.74
N GLU A 65 -15.28 -8.12 -12.29
CA GLU A 65 -16.04 -9.34 -12.56
C GLU A 65 -17.20 -9.50 -11.56
N SER A 66 -16.96 -9.27 -10.27
CA SER A 66 -17.99 -9.37 -9.25
C SER A 66 -18.79 -8.08 -9.06
N GLY A 67 -18.28 -6.95 -9.50
CA GLY A 67 -18.83 -5.62 -9.25
C GLY A 67 -18.61 -5.11 -7.82
N ILE A 68 -17.92 -5.87 -6.97
CA ILE A 68 -17.64 -5.46 -5.60
C ILE A 68 -16.66 -4.30 -5.60
N LYS A 69 -17.02 -3.24 -4.92
CA LYS A 69 -16.16 -2.08 -4.63
C LYS A 69 -15.85 -2.01 -3.16
N MET A 70 -14.61 -1.65 -2.84
CA MET A 70 -14.21 -1.33 -1.48
C MET A 70 -13.62 0.08 -1.45
N PHE A 71 -14.12 0.89 -0.54
CA PHE A 71 -13.57 2.20 -0.20
C PHE A 71 -12.94 2.12 1.17
N VAL A 72 -11.77 2.72 1.31
CA VAL A 72 -11.11 2.87 2.61
C VAL A 72 -10.93 4.36 2.88
N GLU A 73 -11.29 4.75 4.10
CA GLU A 73 -11.06 6.08 4.64
C GLU A 73 -10.34 5.97 5.99
N THR A 74 -9.29 6.75 6.19
CA THR A 74 -8.49 6.67 7.41
C THR A 74 -7.84 8.01 7.74
N ASP A 75 -7.60 8.25 9.03
CA ASP A 75 -6.74 9.34 9.49
C ASP A 75 -5.28 8.92 9.72
N ASN A 76 -4.94 7.65 9.43
CA ASN A 76 -3.55 7.23 9.36
C ASN A 76 -2.83 7.92 8.19
N PRO A 77 -1.56 8.30 8.35
CA PRO A 77 -0.82 9.01 7.32
C PRO A 77 -0.42 8.17 6.11
N ALA A 78 -0.48 6.84 6.24
CA ALA A 78 -0.05 5.92 5.20
C ALA A 78 -0.92 4.67 5.12
N VAL A 79 -0.77 3.95 4.02
CA VAL A 79 -1.26 2.59 3.82
C VAL A 79 -0.16 1.73 3.22
N VAL A 80 0.10 0.55 3.76
CA VAL A 80 0.85 -0.48 3.07
C VAL A 80 -0.10 -1.26 2.19
N ILE A 81 0.27 -1.41 0.93
CA ILE A 81 -0.47 -2.26 -0.01
C ILE A 81 0.37 -3.50 -0.27
N TYR A 82 -0.21 -4.67 -0.02
CA TYR A 82 0.41 -5.96 -0.28
C TYR A 82 -0.45 -6.79 -1.23
N THR A 83 0.12 -7.26 -2.32
CA THR A 83 -0.60 -7.96 -3.39
C THR A 83 -0.44 -9.49 -3.36
N GLY A 84 -0.24 -10.06 -2.19
CA GLY A 84 -0.17 -11.52 -2.05
C GLY A 84 1.02 -12.16 -2.75
N ASN A 85 2.21 -11.52 -2.67
CA ASN A 85 3.40 -11.88 -3.44
C ASN A 85 4.00 -13.24 -3.07
N TYR A 86 3.69 -13.76 -1.88
CA TYR A 86 4.22 -15.02 -1.33
C TYR A 86 3.11 -16.04 -1.01
N LEU A 87 1.89 -15.84 -1.49
CA LEU A 87 0.76 -16.74 -1.21
C LEU A 87 0.96 -18.15 -1.74
N GLN A 88 1.77 -18.34 -2.78
CA GLN A 88 2.12 -19.65 -3.30
C GLN A 88 2.88 -20.53 -2.28
N ASP A 89 3.60 -19.94 -1.34
CA ASP A 89 4.38 -20.64 -0.32
C ASP A 89 3.48 -21.34 0.71
N ILE A 90 2.22 -20.90 0.80
CA ILE A 90 1.19 -21.48 1.68
C ILE A 90 0.02 -22.10 0.90
N GLY A 91 0.22 -22.42 -0.38
CA GLY A 91 -0.71 -23.19 -1.19
C GLY A 91 -1.79 -22.42 -1.92
N PHE A 92 -1.74 -21.09 -1.94
CA PHE A 92 -2.65 -20.25 -2.73
C PHE A 92 -1.98 -19.79 -4.03
N LYS A 93 -2.78 -19.28 -4.96
CA LYS A 93 -2.24 -18.66 -6.17
C LYS A 93 -1.57 -17.32 -5.82
N LYS A 94 -0.35 -17.09 -6.35
CA LYS A 94 0.32 -15.81 -6.26
C LYS A 94 -0.60 -14.68 -6.75
N HIS A 95 -0.64 -13.57 -6.03
CA HIS A 95 -1.48 -12.40 -6.32
C HIS A 95 -3.01 -12.67 -6.30
N SER A 96 -3.47 -13.69 -5.56
CA SER A 96 -4.90 -13.98 -5.43
C SER A 96 -5.60 -13.19 -4.34
N ALA A 97 -4.87 -12.36 -3.58
CA ALA A 97 -5.42 -11.48 -2.56
C ALA A 97 -4.67 -10.14 -2.54
N ILE A 98 -5.28 -9.14 -1.92
CA ILE A 98 -4.69 -7.84 -1.68
C ILE A 98 -5.02 -7.39 -0.25
N CYS A 99 -4.03 -6.84 0.45
CA CYS A 99 -4.20 -6.22 1.78
C CYS A 99 -4.03 -4.71 1.68
N PHE A 100 -4.78 -4.00 2.49
CA PHE A 100 -4.64 -2.56 2.73
C PHE A 100 -4.45 -2.34 4.23
N GLU A 101 -3.24 -2.02 4.64
CA GLU A 101 -2.83 -1.91 6.03
C GLU A 101 -2.61 -0.44 6.36
N THR A 102 -3.66 0.23 6.84
CA THR A 102 -3.59 1.63 7.22
C THR A 102 -2.80 1.78 8.51
N GLN A 103 -1.76 2.60 8.48
CA GLN A 103 -0.81 2.69 9.58
C GLN A 103 0.00 3.99 9.52
N GLU A 104 0.84 4.17 10.50
CA GLU A 104 1.92 5.17 10.44
C GLU A 104 2.97 4.77 9.40
N VAL A 105 3.74 5.75 8.93
CA VAL A 105 4.82 5.46 7.97
C VAL A 105 5.81 4.49 8.63
N PRO A 106 6.08 3.32 8.04
CA PRO A 106 7.06 2.38 8.59
C PRO A 106 8.45 3.03 8.70
N ASN A 107 9.30 2.47 9.56
CA ASN A 107 10.60 3.03 9.87
C ASN A 107 10.53 4.39 10.57
N LEU A 108 10.01 4.38 11.79
CA LEU A 108 9.86 5.57 12.64
C LEU A 108 11.15 6.37 12.86
N TYR A 109 12.34 5.81 12.59
CA TYR A 109 13.57 6.59 12.63
C TYR A 109 13.61 7.71 11.58
N LEU A 110 12.80 7.60 10.51
CA LEU A 110 12.58 8.67 9.53
C LEU A 110 11.67 9.78 10.09
N ASN A 111 10.92 9.48 11.15
CA ASN A 111 10.05 10.42 11.85
C ASN A 111 10.09 10.16 13.38
N PRO A 112 11.20 10.46 14.06
CA PRO A 112 11.42 10.11 15.48
C PRO A 112 10.47 10.84 16.45
N ASN A 113 9.79 11.89 16.01
CA ASN A 113 8.86 12.66 16.86
C ASN A 113 7.42 12.11 16.83
N PHE A 114 7.20 10.96 16.22
CA PHE A 114 5.87 10.40 16.04
C PHE A 114 5.25 9.87 17.34
N ILE A 115 6.03 9.27 18.20
CA ILE A 115 5.56 8.70 19.48
C ILE A 115 5.71 9.76 20.57
N ASP A 116 4.59 10.24 21.08
CA ASP A 116 4.51 11.06 22.30
C ASP A 116 3.90 10.18 23.41
N GLU A 117 4.71 9.71 24.32
CA GLU A 117 4.31 8.82 25.44
C GLU A 117 3.27 9.47 26.37
N ASN A 118 3.10 10.79 26.28
CA ASN A 118 2.14 11.55 27.10
C ASN A 118 0.80 11.76 26.39
N LYS A 119 0.64 11.27 25.16
CA LYS A 119 -0.60 11.38 24.39
C LYS A 119 -1.21 10.02 24.13
N ALA A 120 -2.53 9.94 24.27
CA ALA A 120 -3.26 8.78 23.81
C ALA A 120 -3.11 8.62 22.28
N TYR A 121 -2.79 7.41 21.83
CA TYR A 121 -2.80 7.06 20.42
C TYR A 121 -4.21 6.65 20.04
N GLU A 122 -4.80 7.38 19.10
CA GLU A 122 -6.12 7.09 18.57
C GLU A 122 -6.12 7.30 17.05
N ARG A 123 -6.54 6.28 16.31
CA ARG A 123 -6.68 6.29 14.87
C ARG A 123 -7.96 5.57 14.46
N TYR A 124 -8.49 5.92 13.30
CA TYR A 124 -9.60 5.18 12.73
C TYR A 124 -9.31 4.72 11.30
N THR A 125 -9.96 3.64 10.93
CA THR A 125 -10.04 3.18 9.55
C THR A 125 -11.45 2.66 9.30
N LYS A 126 -12.02 3.08 8.19
CA LYS A 126 -13.36 2.70 7.77
C LYS A 126 -13.28 1.99 6.43
N PHE A 127 -13.78 0.76 6.38
CA PHE A 127 -13.96 -0.01 5.15
C PHE A 127 -15.43 -0.01 4.75
N ILE A 128 -15.72 0.35 3.52
CA ILE A 128 -17.08 0.42 2.96
C ILE A 128 -17.11 -0.47 1.74
N PHE A 129 -18.03 -1.41 1.71
CA PHE A 129 -18.26 -2.31 0.59
C PHE A 129 -19.61 -2.01 -0.09
N ASN A 130 -19.62 -1.99 -1.42
CA ASN A 130 -20.81 -1.80 -2.26
C ASN A 130 -20.88 -2.91 -3.31
#